data_19c50acc884178e572856e0c460f1e31
#
_entry.id   19c50acc884178e572856e0c460f1e31
#
_cell.length_a   1.000
_cell.length_b   1.000
_cell.length_c   1.000
_cell.angle_alpha   90.00
_cell.angle_beta   90.00
_cell.angle_gamma   90.00
#
_symmetry.space_group_name_H-M   'P 1'
#
loop_
_entity.id
_entity.type
_entity.pdbx_description
1 polymer ?
#
loop_
_entity_poly.entity_id
_entity_poly.type
_entity_poly.pdbx_seq_one_letter_code
_entity_poly.pdbx_strand_id
1 'polypeptide(L)'
;MRRNRADDRPSRWGRTAGLCALLAVAALASGCATSVNGSGSAIPGQVAIYRAELSESAASSVRADGIELCREAMSSMVVMVRGYNAFIRKLSEVHDYAGVGDLDDRARASLIAGADLIRKRIESSTPVDVAASTNRFLDSTGRLDAAIGKRELAGLNPIAAQWTRDKQAVLNACVGYLPVPPTAGASPVPGPGGSGSAPAPSSSSVPSPTP
;
A
#
# COMPACT_ATOMS: atom_id res chain seq x y z
N MET A 1 46.96 -4.06 -28.38
CA MET A 1 46.78 -3.16 -29.53
C MET A 1 45.94 -3.85 -30.58
N ARG A 2 44.65 -3.43 -30.73
CA ARG A 2 43.83 -3.50 -31.97
C ARG A 2 42.50 -2.83 -31.64
N ARG A 3 42.34 -1.57 -32.09
CA ARG A 3 41.11 -0.80 -32.10
C ARG A 3 40.24 -1.33 -33.23
N ASN A 4 39.04 -1.87 -32.93
CA ASN A 4 38.00 -2.08 -33.92
C ASN A 4 37.07 -0.86 -33.88
N ARG A 5 37.22 -0.03 -34.91
CA ARG A 5 36.36 1.09 -35.26
C ARG A 5 35.19 0.47 -36.03
N ALA A 6 33.99 0.40 -35.41
CA ALA A 6 32.76 0.00 -36.08
C ALA A 6 32.10 1.25 -36.69
N ASP A 7 31.91 1.20 -37.99
CA ASP A 7 31.27 2.22 -38.84
C ASP A 7 29.82 2.49 -38.42
N ASP A 8 29.56 3.72 -37.95
CA ASP A 8 28.23 4.28 -37.74
C ASP A 8 27.73 4.84 -39.09
N ARG A 9 26.98 4.04 -39.84
CA ARG A 9 26.22 4.52 -41.00
C ARG A 9 24.81 4.86 -40.55
N PRO A 10 24.37 6.14 -40.54
CA PRO A 10 22.99 6.48 -40.25
C PRO A 10 22.11 6.04 -41.42
N SER A 11 21.18 5.10 -41.15
CA SER A 11 20.18 4.66 -42.11
C SER A 11 19.20 5.81 -42.38
N ARG A 12 19.22 6.30 -43.63
CA ARG A 12 18.37 7.39 -44.13
C ARG A 12 16.89 7.02 -44.36
N TRP A 13 16.45 5.83 -43.92
CA TRP A 13 15.09 5.32 -44.20
C TRP A 13 14.04 5.65 -43.14
N GLY A 14 14.41 6.35 -42.07
CA GLY A 14 13.47 6.68 -40.95
C GLY A 14 12.68 7.98 -41.13
N ARG A 15 12.95 8.81 -42.15
CA ARG A 15 12.36 10.17 -42.24
C ARG A 15 11.05 10.30 -43.03
N THR A 16 10.67 9.32 -43.83
CA THR A 16 9.44 9.38 -44.61
C THR A 16 8.23 8.71 -43.95
N ALA A 17 8.44 7.80 -43.00
CA ALA A 17 7.35 7.14 -42.28
C ALA A 17 6.69 8.05 -41.21
N GLY A 18 7.39 9.06 -40.72
CA GLY A 18 6.86 9.95 -39.68
C GLY A 18 5.84 11.00 -40.17
N LEU A 19 5.93 11.40 -41.43
CA LEU A 19 5.03 12.44 -41.97
C LEU A 19 3.62 11.90 -42.27
N CYS A 20 3.48 10.65 -42.71
CA CYS A 20 2.18 10.05 -42.96
C CYS A 20 1.35 9.77 -41.71
N ALA A 21 2.02 9.48 -40.56
CA ALA A 21 1.35 9.25 -39.28
C ALA A 21 0.73 10.51 -38.68
N LEU A 22 1.38 11.67 -38.88
CA LEU A 22 0.86 12.96 -38.38
C LEU A 22 -0.38 13.45 -39.15
N LEU A 23 -0.50 13.14 -40.46
CA LEU A 23 -1.66 13.51 -41.24
C LEU A 23 -2.90 12.62 -40.95
N ALA A 24 -2.71 11.38 -40.54
CA ALA A 24 -3.82 10.49 -40.17
C ALA A 24 -4.46 10.87 -38.81
N VAL A 25 -3.70 11.42 -37.87
CA VAL A 25 -4.24 11.87 -36.56
C VAL A 25 -5.04 13.17 -36.69
N ALA A 26 -4.67 14.06 -37.63
CA ALA A 26 -5.39 15.31 -37.86
C ALA A 26 -6.77 15.08 -38.52
N ALA A 27 -6.98 13.99 -39.27
CA ALA A 27 -8.25 13.66 -39.90
C ALA A 27 -9.30 13.09 -38.93
N LEU A 28 -8.90 12.55 -37.78
CA LEU A 28 -9.80 12.01 -36.74
C LEU A 28 -10.30 13.08 -35.77
N ALA A 29 -9.67 14.27 -35.73
CA ALA A 29 -10.07 15.39 -34.88
C ALA A 29 -11.20 16.26 -35.49
N SER A 30 -11.61 16.02 -36.74
CA SER A 30 -12.76 16.70 -37.39
C SER A 30 -14.09 15.99 -37.11
N GLY A 31 -14.23 15.36 -35.93
CA GLY A 31 -15.53 14.92 -35.43
C GLY A 31 -16.46 16.13 -35.30
N CYS A 32 -17.57 16.10 -35.96
CA CYS A 32 -18.60 17.12 -36.03
C CYS A 32 -18.90 17.72 -34.66
N ALA A 33 -18.29 18.86 -34.36
CA ALA A 33 -18.77 19.74 -33.31
C ALA A 33 -20.06 20.41 -33.85
N THR A 34 -21.16 19.67 -33.84
CA THR A 34 -22.49 20.30 -33.95
C THR A 34 -22.65 21.11 -32.67
N SER A 35 -22.54 22.44 -32.76
CA SER A 35 -22.93 23.33 -31.69
C SER A 35 -24.42 23.10 -31.43
N VAL A 36 -24.72 22.28 -30.39
CA VAL A 36 -26.08 22.18 -29.88
C VAL A 36 -26.36 23.50 -29.15
N ASN A 37 -27.00 24.44 -29.88
CA ASN A 37 -27.58 25.64 -29.29
C ASN A 37 -28.85 25.26 -28.48
N GLY A 38 -28.65 24.43 -27.46
CA GLY A 38 -29.65 24.14 -26.47
C GLY A 38 -29.27 24.89 -25.18
N SER A 39 -30.02 25.87 -24.76
CA SER A 39 -30.00 26.38 -23.42
C SER A 39 -30.54 25.27 -22.49
N GLY A 40 -29.65 24.38 -22.05
CA GLY A 40 -29.99 23.32 -21.09
C GLY A 40 -30.40 23.96 -19.76
N SER A 41 -31.68 24.17 -19.57
CA SER A 41 -32.26 24.54 -18.27
C SER A 41 -32.29 23.28 -17.40
N ALA A 42 -31.29 23.11 -16.54
CA ALA A 42 -31.32 22.04 -15.55
C ALA A 42 -32.43 22.32 -14.52
N ILE A 43 -33.27 21.34 -14.28
CA ILE A 43 -34.28 21.42 -13.22
C ILE A 43 -33.51 21.57 -11.88
N PRO A 44 -33.76 22.64 -11.08
CA PRO A 44 -32.95 22.95 -9.89
C PRO A 44 -32.71 21.76 -8.93
N GLY A 45 -33.71 20.88 -8.76
CA GLY A 45 -33.60 19.69 -7.92
C GLY A 45 -32.67 18.61 -8.48
N GLN A 46 -32.58 18.45 -9.78
CA GLN A 46 -31.73 17.41 -10.41
C GLN A 46 -30.24 17.72 -10.26
N VAL A 47 -29.85 18.99 -10.32
CA VAL A 47 -28.45 19.40 -10.09
C VAL A 47 -27.98 19.07 -8.68
N ALA A 48 -28.85 19.24 -7.69
CA ALA A 48 -28.53 18.93 -6.29
C ALA A 48 -28.34 17.40 -6.10
N ILE A 49 -29.24 16.60 -6.68
CA ILE A 49 -29.13 15.13 -6.63
C ILE A 49 -27.85 14.66 -7.30
N TYR A 50 -27.54 15.13 -8.51
CA TYR A 50 -26.33 14.76 -9.24
C TYR A 50 -25.03 15.15 -8.48
N ARG A 51 -25.02 16.33 -7.84
CA ARG A 51 -23.87 16.72 -7.01
C ARG A 51 -23.72 15.83 -5.77
N ALA A 52 -24.82 15.42 -5.15
CA ALA A 52 -24.78 14.50 -4.02
C ALA A 52 -24.23 13.12 -4.45
N GLU A 53 -24.69 12.58 -5.57
CA GLU A 53 -24.19 11.31 -6.12
C GLU A 53 -22.71 11.36 -6.46
N LEU A 54 -22.25 12.46 -7.08
CA LEU A 54 -20.81 12.65 -7.37
C LEU A 54 -19.96 12.73 -6.10
N SER A 55 -20.44 13.42 -5.05
CA SER A 55 -19.73 13.54 -3.79
C SER A 55 -19.65 12.20 -3.04
N GLU A 56 -20.71 11.41 -3.07
CA GLU A 56 -20.75 10.06 -2.49
C GLU A 56 -19.82 9.10 -3.24
N SER A 57 -19.85 9.14 -4.57
CA SER A 57 -18.93 8.35 -5.40
C SER A 57 -17.47 8.70 -5.13
N ALA A 58 -17.15 10.00 -5.02
CA ALA A 58 -15.79 10.45 -4.68
C ALA A 58 -15.37 9.99 -3.28
N ALA A 59 -16.26 10.10 -2.29
CA ALA A 59 -15.98 9.65 -0.93
C ALA A 59 -15.76 8.13 -0.85
N SER A 60 -16.53 7.35 -1.60
CA SER A 60 -16.36 5.90 -1.67
C SER A 60 -15.04 5.49 -2.32
N SER A 61 -14.61 6.21 -3.37
CA SER A 61 -13.30 6.00 -4.00
C SER A 61 -12.15 6.29 -3.04
N VAL A 62 -12.17 7.46 -2.37
CA VAL A 62 -11.17 7.82 -1.35
C VAL A 62 -11.07 6.76 -0.27
N ARG A 63 -12.21 6.24 0.21
CA ARG A 63 -12.22 5.18 1.22
C ARG A 63 -11.63 3.87 0.69
N ALA A 64 -11.93 3.49 -0.55
CA ALA A 64 -11.39 2.29 -1.19
C ALA A 64 -9.86 2.36 -1.30
N ASP A 65 -9.32 3.48 -1.76
CA ASP A 65 -7.88 3.70 -1.88
C ASP A 65 -7.17 3.67 -0.51
N GLY A 66 -7.81 4.21 0.52
CA GLY A 66 -7.35 4.10 1.90
C GLY A 66 -7.26 2.65 2.38
N ILE A 67 -8.28 1.84 2.09
CA ILE A 67 -8.31 0.40 2.44
C ILE A 67 -7.18 -0.35 1.72
N GLU A 68 -7.00 -0.13 0.42
CA GLU A 68 -5.97 -0.81 -0.38
C GLU A 68 -4.56 -0.44 0.10
N LEU A 69 -4.29 0.85 0.35
CA LEU A 69 -3.00 1.29 0.90
C LEU A 69 -2.76 0.67 2.29
N CYS A 70 -3.74 0.69 3.18
CA CYS A 70 -3.61 0.12 4.52
C CYS A 70 -3.34 -1.39 4.48
N ARG A 71 -4.02 -2.12 3.61
CA ARG A 71 -3.80 -3.57 3.43
C ARG A 71 -2.40 -3.86 2.94
N GLU A 72 -1.93 -3.14 1.92
CA GLU A 72 -0.58 -3.30 1.39
C GLU A 72 0.47 -2.91 2.44
N ALA A 73 0.30 -1.78 3.13
CA ALA A 73 1.22 -1.35 4.17
C ALA A 73 1.38 -2.39 5.28
N MET A 74 0.28 -2.97 5.76
CA MET A 74 0.32 -4.01 6.79
C MET A 74 1.03 -5.28 6.33
N SER A 75 0.74 -5.77 5.13
CA SER A 75 1.37 -6.99 4.59
C SER A 75 2.88 -6.78 4.38
N SER A 76 3.26 -5.66 3.78
CA SER A 76 4.66 -5.31 3.56
C SER A 76 5.42 -5.11 4.86
N MET A 77 4.83 -4.43 5.85
CA MET A 77 5.45 -4.24 7.18
C MET A 77 5.78 -5.55 7.89
N VAL A 78 4.96 -6.59 7.74
CA VAL A 78 5.24 -7.92 8.32
C VAL A 78 6.55 -8.49 7.77
N VAL A 79 6.76 -8.39 6.46
CA VAL A 79 7.99 -8.88 5.80
C VAL A 79 9.20 -8.05 6.22
N MET A 80 9.06 -6.71 6.21
CA MET A 80 10.12 -5.77 6.61
C MET A 80 10.56 -6.00 8.06
N VAL A 81 9.61 -6.11 8.99
CA VAL A 81 9.89 -6.37 10.41
C VAL A 81 10.56 -7.72 10.61
N ARG A 82 10.14 -8.76 9.89
CA ARG A 82 10.76 -10.08 9.97
C ARG A 82 12.23 -10.05 9.51
N GLY A 83 12.50 -9.41 8.37
CA GLY A 83 13.87 -9.24 7.86
C GLY A 83 14.75 -8.48 8.82
N TYR A 84 14.27 -7.33 9.31
CA TYR A 84 14.98 -6.51 10.29
C TYR A 84 15.24 -7.25 11.62
N ASN A 85 14.25 -7.95 12.17
CA ASN A 85 14.40 -8.70 13.43
C ASN A 85 15.38 -9.87 13.30
N ALA A 86 15.46 -10.53 12.16
CA ALA A 86 16.46 -11.57 11.94
C ALA A 86 17.88 -11.00 11.98
N PHE A 87 18.08 -9.87 11.28
CA PHE A 87 19.35 -9.15 11.28
C PHE A 87 19.75 -8.65 12.69
N ILE A 88 18.86 -7.90 13.37
CA ILE A 88 19.19 -7.26 14.66
C ILE A 88 19.45 -8.30 15.75
N ARG A 89 18.72 -9.42 15.75
CA ARG A 89 18.96 -10.51 16.68
C ARG A 89 20.39 -11.07 16.52
N LYS A 90 20.79 -11.35 15.27
CA LYS A 90 22.14 -11.84 14.99
C LYS A 90 23.20 -10.80 15.33
N LEU A 91 23.01 -9.54 14.98
CA LEU A 91 23.90 -8.45 15.31
C LEU A 91 24.08 -8.31 16.85
N SER A 92 23.02 -8.50 17.61
CA SER A 92 23.06 -8.48 19.09
C SER A 92 23.83 -9.66 19.70
N GLU A 93 23.89 -10.80 19.01
CA GLU A 93 24.66 -11.96 19.43
C GLU A 93 26.16 -11.79 19.17
N VAL A 94 26.50 -11.28 17.99
CA VAL A 94 27.91 -11.24 17.53
C VAL A 94 28.58 -9.89 17.77
N HIS A 95 27.80 -8.81 18.00
CA HIS A 95 28.25 -7.43 18.25
C HIS A 95 29.11 -6.83 17.14
N ASP A 96 29.12 -7.45 15.97
CA ASP A 96 29.90 -7.03 14.80
C ASP A 96 29.18 -7.39 13.49
N TYR A 97 29.27 -6.51 12.49
CA TYR A 97 28.71 -6.76 11.16
C TYR A 97 29.39 -7.91 10.42
N ALA A 98 30.67 -8.19 10.69
CA ALA A 98 31.37 -9.30 10.05
C ALA A 98 30.74 -10.66 10.40
N GLY A 99 30.15 -10.77 11.59
CA GLY A 99 29.54 -12.00 12.08
C GLY A 99 28.07 -12.19 11.69
N VAL A 100 27.40 -11.21 11.06
CA VAL A 100 25.97 -11.33 10.71
C VAL A 100 25.72 -12.10 9.40
N GLY A 101 26.77 -12.36 8.62
CA GLY A 101 26.66 -13.02 7.31
C GLY A 101 25.95 -12.13 6.29
N ASP A 102 24.91 -12.66 5.63
CA ASP A 102 24.10 -11.96 4.63
C ASP A 102 22.78 -11.36 5.20
N LEU A 103 22.60 -11.36 6.52
CA LEU A 103 21.35 -10.89 7.14
C LEU A 103 21.16 -9.38 7.02
N ASP A 104 22.22 -8.59 6.96
CA ASP A 104 22.16 -7.16 6.67
C ASP A 104 21.61 -6.89 5.26
N ASP A 105 22.12 -7.59 4.25
CA ASP A 105 21.62 -7.47 2.87
C ASP A 105 20.18 -7.97 2.72
N ARG A 106 19.80 -9.05 3.40
CA ARG A 106 18.40 -9.54 3.42
C ARG A 106 17.46 -8.57 4.11
N ALA A 107 17.89 -7.96 5.23
CA ALA A 107 17.10 -6.93 5.91
C ALA A 107 16.87 -5.73 4.98
N ARG A 108 17.92 -5.22 4.35
CA ARG A 108 17.86 -4.12 3.38
C ARG A 108 16.95 -4.46 2.21
N ALA A 109 17.11 -5.63 1.60
CA ALA A 109 16.27 -6.08 0.50
C ALA A 109 14.78 -6.11 0.88
N SER A 110 14.45 -6.59 2.09
CA SER A 110 13.07 -6.61 2.59
C SER A 110 12.50 -5.21 2.83
N LEU A 111 13.31 -4.27 3.37
CA LEU A 111 12.94 -2.88 3.58
C LEU A 111 12.65 -2.18 2.24
N ILE A 112 13.54 -2.31 1.26
CA ILE A 112 13.40 -1.71 -0.07
C ILE A 112 12.16 -2.26 -0.78
N ALA A 113 12.04 -3.60 -0.86
CA ALA A 113 10.91 -4.23 -1.55
C ALA A 113 9.57 -3.87 -0.93
N GLY A 114 9.48 -3.88 0.41
CA GLY A 114 8.26 -3.48 1.11
C GLY A 114 7.93 -2.00 0.89
N ALA A 115 8.92 -1.11 0.93
CA ALA A 115 8.72 0.31 0.66
C ALA A 115 8.23 0.57 -0.77
N ASP A 116 8.74 -0.17 -1.75
CA ASP A 116 8.32 -0.03 -3.15
C ASP A 116 6.89 -0.51 -3.39
N LEU A 117 6.46 -1.60 -2.74
CA LEU A 117 5.08 -2.08 -2.78
C LEU A 117 4.11 -1.05 -2.20
N ILE A 118 4.43 -0.50 -1.03
CA ILE A 118 3.61 0.53 -0.37
C ILE A 118 3.54 1.79 -1.23
N ARG A 119 4.67 2.27 -1.77
CA ARG A 119 4.73 3.50 -2.59
C ARG A 119 3.84 3.42 -3.82
N LYS A 120 3.76 2.25 -4.46
CA LYS A 120 2.90 2.01 -5.63
C LYS A 120 1.40 2.09 -5.33
N ARG A 121 1.00 2.06 -4.05
CA ARG A 121 -0.40 2.15 -3.62
C ARG A 121 -0.81 3.54 -3.15
N ILE A 122 0.12 4.50 -3.13
CA ILE A 122 -0.21 5.89 -2.80
C ILE A 122 -0.75 6.58 -4.05
N GLU A 123 -2.07 6.79 -4.09
CA GLU A 123 -2.77 7.45 -5.17
C GLU A 123 -3.11 8.90 -4.78
N SER A 124 -3.48 9.72 -5.77
CA SER A 124 -3.89 11.12 -5.52
C SER A 124 -5.16 11.25 -4.69
N SER A 125 -6.01 10.24 -4.71
CA SER A 125 -7.25 10.09 -3.93
C SER A 125 -7.03 9.42 -2.57
N THR A 126 -5.81 9.00 -2.23
CA THR A 126 -5.52 8.42 -0.91
C THR A 126 -5.83 9.44 0.20
N PRO A 127 -6.52 9.03 1.30
CA PRO A 127 -6.79 9.90 2.44
C PRO A 127 -5.51 10.55 2.97
N VAL A 128 -5.57 11.88 3.21
CA VAL A 128 -4.39 12.69 3.51
C VAL A 128 -3.65 12.24 4.77
N ASP A 129 -4.38 11.83 5.80
CA ASP A 129 -3.83 11.33 7.07
C ASP A 129 -3.07 10.00 6.89
N VAL A 130 -3.63 9.08 6.10
CA VAL A 130 -2.99 7.80 5.76
C VAL A 130 -1.76 8.05 4.89
N ALA A 131 -1.89 8.87 3.84
CA ALA A 131 -0.78 9.21 2.95
C ALA A 131 0.38 9.87 3.72
N ALA A 132 0.08 10.85 4.58
CA ALA A 132 1.09 11.57 5.36
C ALA A 132 1.84 10.66 6.36
N SER A 133 1.13 9.77 7.07
CA SER A 133 1.77 8.81 7.98
C SER A 133 2.59 7.78 7.22
N THR A 134 2.09 7.29 6.09
CA THR A 134 2.78 6.35 5.21
C THR A 134 4.06 6.95 4.63
N ASN A 135 4.04 8.20 4.15
CA ASN A 135 5.24 8.87 3.64
C ASN A 135 6.32 9.01 4.72
N ARG A 136 5.97 9.41 5.95
CA ARG A 136 6.94 9.44 7.08
C ARG A 136 7.55 8.06 7.36
N PHE A 137 6.74 7.01 7.31
CA PHE A 137 7.23 5.64 7.47
C PHE A 137 8.17 5.23 6.34
N LEU A 138 7.88 5.56 5.08
CA LEU A 138 8.75 5.31 3.94
C LEU A 138 10.08 6.05 4.06
N ASP A 139 10.06 7.30 4.53
CA ASP A 139 11.27 8.10 4.78
C ASP A 139 12.14 7.48 5.89
N SER A 140 11.54 7.05 6.99
CA SER A 140 12.28 6.38 8.08
C SER A 140 12.78 4.99 7.67
N THR A 141 12.06 4.28 6.78
CA THR A 141 12.51 3.03 6.16
C THR A 141 13.77 3.25 5.33
N GLY A 142 13.80 4.30 4.50
CA GLY A 142 14.99 4.65 3.73
C GLY A 142 16.20 5.01 4.60
N ARG A 143 15.97 5.74 5.72
CA ARG A 143 17.05 6.01 6.68
C ARG A 143 17.56 4.75 7.36
N LEU A 144 16.68 3.82 7.71
CA LEU A 144 17.06 2.54 8.32
C LEU A 144 17.87 1.68 7.35
N ASP A 145 17.41 1.56 6.09
CA ASP A 145 18.17 0.87 5.03
C ASP A 145 19.57 1.46 4.86
N ALA A 146 19.68 2.80 4.78
CA ALA A 146 20.95 3.48 4.62
C ALA A 146 21.88 3.25 5.83
N ALA A 147 21.37 3.25 7.05
CA ALA A 147 22.17 3.01 8.26
C ALA A 147 22.71 1.58 8.30
N ILE A 148 21.89 0.58 7.95
CA ILE A 148 22.33 -0.82 7.83
C ILE A 148 23.42 -0.92 6.74
N GLY A 149 23.21 -0.31 5.57
CA GLY A 149 24.17 -0.34 4.46
C GLY A 149 25.51 0.32 4.78
N LYS A 150 25.52 1.36 5.61
CA LYS A 150 26.76 1.99 6.12
C LYS A 150 27.39 1.24 7.28
N ARG A 151 26.72 0.21 7.80
CA ARG A 151 27.18 -0.57 8.97
C ARG A 151 27.37 0.28 10.23
N GLU A 152 26.47 1.24 10.44
CA GLU A 152 26.50 2.17 11.58
C GLU A 152 25.92 1.52 12.84
N LEU A 153 26.78 0.99 13.73
CA LEU A 153 26.32 0.37 15.00
C LEU A 153 25.72 1.41 15.96
N ALA A 154 26.42 2.51 16.20
CA ALA A 154 26.00 3.51 17.18
C ALA A 154 24.74 4.28 16.76
N GLY A 155 24.57 4.52 15.47
CA GLY A 155 23.42 5.27 14.90
C GLY A 155 22.17 4.42 14.68
N LEU A 156 22.26 3.09 14.73
CA LEU A 156 21.17 2.20 14.32
C LEU A 156 19.95 2.28 15.27
N ASN A 157 20.17 2.29 16.59
CA ASN A 157 19.08 2.27 17.57
C ASN A 157 18.12 3.47 17.48
N PRO A 158 18.58 4.74 17.44
CA PRO A 158 17.66 5.87 17.30
C PRO A 158 16.91 5.87 15.97
N ILE A 159 17.53 5.41 14.88
CA ILE A 159 16.89 5.30 13.56
C ILE A 159 15.80 4.21 13.60
N ALA A 160 16.10 3.04 14.16
CA ALA A 160 15.14 1.96 14.33
C ALA A 160 13.96 2.35 15.26
N ALA A 161 14.24 3.12 16.31
CA ALA A 161 13.20 3.65 17.18
C ALA A 161 12.26 4.62 16.44
N GLN A 162 12.80 5.50 15.57
CA GLN A 162 11.98 6.37 14.73
C GLN A 162 11.15 5.56 13.73
N TRP A 163 11.74 4.60 13.04
CA TRP A 163 11.05 3.70 12.14
C TRP A 163 9.88 2.96 12.83
N THR A 164 10.09 2.51 14.07
CA THR A 164 9.03 1.86 14.85
C THR A 164 7.89 2.82 15.20
N ARG A 165 8.19 4.08 15.57
CA ARG A 165 7.15 5.10 15.81
C ARG A 165 6.35 5.42 14.55
N ASP A 166 7.03 5.58 13.42
CA ASP A 166 6.37 5.90 12.15
C ASP A 166 5.52 4.72 11.66
N LYS A 167 5.99 3.48 11.83
CA LYS A 167 5.19 2.28 11.61
C LYS A 167 3.90 2.30 12.44
N GLN A 168 4.00 2.61 13.73
CA GLN A 168 2.83 2.68 14.61
C GLN A 168 1.86 3.78 14.17
N ALA A 169 2.37 4.91 13.68
CA ALA A 169 1.53 6.00 13.17
C ALA A 169 0.71 5.56 11.95
N VAL A 170 1.30 4.76 11.02
CA VAL A 170 0.55 4.18 9.90
C VAL A 170 -0.53 3.22 10.41
N LEU A 171 -0.21 2.33 11.35
CA LEU A 171 -1.18 1.39 11.92
C LEU A 171 -2.37 2.13 12.54
N ASN A 172 -2.10 3.20 13.28
CA ASN A 172 -3.14 4.03 13.91
C ASN A 172 -4.01 4.74 12.85
N ALA A 173 -3.42 5.29 11.79
CA ALA A 173 -4.16 5.90 10.69
C ALA A 173 -5.04 4.88 9.95
N CYS A 174 -4.59 3.63 9.86
CA CYS A 174 -5.31 2.56 9.17
C CYS A 174 -6.46 1.93 9.97
N VAL A 175 -6.59 2.20 11.27
CA VAL A 175 -7.68 1.61 12.10
C VAL A 175 -9.06 1.87 11.52
N GLY A 176 -9.31 3.06 10.96
CA GLY A 176 -10.59 3.43 10.37
C GLY A 176 -10.90 2.80 9.01
N TYR A 177 -9.91 2.18 8.38
CA TYR A 177 -10.00 1.62 7.03
C TYR A 177 -10.03 0.10 7.00
N LEU A 178 -9.64 -0.56 8.07
CA LEU A 178 -9.60 -2.01 8.14
C LEU A 178 -10.87 -2.56 8.79
N PRO A 179 -11.35 -3.74 8.35
CA PRO A 179 -12.48 -4.36 9.02
C PRO A 179 -12.11 -4.67 10.47
N VAL A 180 -12.96 -4.23 11.39
CA VAL A 180 -12.83 -4.64 12.80
C VAL A 180 -12.98 -6.15 12.85
N PRO A 181 -12.04 -6.90 13.44
CA PRO A 181 -12.22 -8.33 13.65
C PRO A 181 -13.56 -8.54 14.38
N PRO A 182 -14.37 -9.53 13.98
CA PRO A 182 -15.58 -9.83 14.73
C PRO A 182 -15.16 -10.07 16.18
N THR A 183 -15.69 -9.24 17.08
CA THR A 183 -15.45 -9.38 18.52
C THR A 183 -15.90 -10.81 18.88
N ALA A 184 -14.97 -11.67 19.24
CA ALA A 184 -15.30 -12.99 19.77
C ALA A 184 -16.10 -12.77 21.05
N GLY A 185 -17.43 -12.74 20.93
CA GLY A 185 -18.33 -12.48 22.07
C GLY A 185 -19.63 -11.74 21.75
N ALA A 186 -19.86 -11.24 20.56
CA ALA A 186 -21.20 -10.81 20.16
C ALA A 186 -22.06 -12.04 19.87
N SER A 187 -22.56 -12.66 20.92
CA SER A 187 -23.71 -13.57 20.79
C SER A 187 -24.82 -12.80 20.08
N PRO A 188 -25.46 -13.36 19.05
CA PRO A 188 -26.58 -12.71 18.40
C PRO A 188 -27.63 -12.44 19.48
N VAL A 189 -27.99 -11.16 19.67
CA VAL A 189 -29.13 -10.76 20.52
C VAL A 189 -30.33 -11.49 19.94
N PRO A 190 -31.02 -12.35 20.71
CA PRO A 190 -32.24 -13.01 20.23
C PRO A 190 -33.26 -11.94 19.96
N GLY A 191 -33.72 -11.83 18.71
CA GLY A 191 -34.83 -10.96 18.33
C GLY A 191 -36.07 -11.35 19.13
N PRO A 192 -36.95 -10.37 19.48
CA PRO A 192 -38.19 -10.66 20.20
C PRO A 192 -39.15 -11.40 19.28
N GLY A 193 -39.28 -12.71 19.46
CA GLY A 193 -40.31 -13.50 18.80
C GLY A 193 -39.86 -14.83 18.20
N GLY A 194 -39.78 -15.86 19.02
CA GLY A 194 -39.61 -17.22 18.54
C GLY A 194 -39.60 -18.21 19.70
N SER A 195 -40.78 -18.62 20.17
CA SER A 195 -40.92 -19.78 21.08
C SER A 195 -40.50 -21.07 20.35
N GLY A 196 -39.29 -21.53 20.62
CA GLY A 196 -38.76 -22.79 20.13
C GLY A 196 -38.05 -23.50 21.26
N SER A 197 -38.59 -24.67 21.68
CA SER A 197 -38.15 -25.54 22.74
C SER A 197 -36.64 -25.88 22.60
N ALA A 198 -35.88 -25.66 23.69
CA ALA A 198 -34.48 -26.04 23.80
C ALA A 198 -34.33 -27.54 24.00
N PRO A 199 -33.41 -28.24 23.29
CA PRO A 199 -32.95 -29.55 23.70
C PRO A 199 -31.89 -29.43 24.80
N ALA A 200 -31.98 -30.33 25.79
CA ALA A 200 -31.14 -30.43 26.98
C ALA A 200 -29.65 -30.66 26.64
N PRO A 201 -28.70 -30.14 27.42
CA PRO A 201 -27.29 -30.39 27.21
C PRO A 201 -26.91 -31.78 27.71
N SER A 202 -26.31 -32.58 26.80
CA SER A 202 -25.70 -33.86 27.14
C SER A 202 -24.37 -33.64 27.88
N SER A 203 -24.29 -34.07 29.12
CA SER A 203 -23.09 -34.06 29.95
C SER A 203 -22.05 -35.03 29.40
N SER A 204 -20.98 -34.53 28.84
CA SER A 204 -19.78 -35.32 28.51
C SER A 204 -18.80 -35.25 29.68
N SER A 205 -18.64 -36.34 30.38
CA SER A 205 -17.69 -36.59 31.45
C SER A 205 -16.24 -36.63 30.92
N VAL A 206 -15.39 -35.74 31.50
CA VAL A 206 -13.93 -35.71 31.31
C VAL A 206 -13.30 -36.79 32.21
N PRO A 207 -12.42 -37.67 31.69
CA PRO A 207 -11.63 -38.58 32.54
C PRO A 207 -10.44 -37.83 33.16
N SER A 208 -10.25 -37.99 34.47
CA SER A 208 -9.08 -37.51 35.24
C SER A 208 -7.83 -38.30 34.91
N PRO A 209 -6.62 -37.70 34.87
CA PRO A 209 -5.37 -38.44 34.81
C PRO A 209 -5.00 -38.95 36.21
N THR A 210 -4.63 -40.23 36.25
CA THR A 210 -4.07 -40.92 37.44
C THR A 210 -2.54 -40.78 37.50
N PRO A 211 -1.92 -40.77 38.67
CA PRO A 211 -0.53 -40.38 38.98
C PRO A 211 0.54 -41.33 38.41
#